data_c459f834ae87902796c3a03c5e5cbc81
#
_entry.id   c459f834ae87902796c3a03c5e5cbc81
#
_cell.length_a   1.000
_cell.length_b   1.000
_cell.length_c   1.000
_cell.angle_alpha   90.00
_cell.angle_beta   90.00
_cell.angle_gamma   90.00
#
_symmetry.space_group_name_H-M   'P 1'
#
loop_
_entity.id
_entity.type
_entity.pdbx_description
1 polymer ?
#
loop_
_entity_poly.entity_id
_entity_poly.type
_entity_poly.pdbx_seq_one_letter_code
_entity_poly.pdbx_strand_id
1 'polypeptide(L)'
;MPWGHTRIGVHSGEVVVGNFGGKTLFDYRALGDPINTAARLESVNKHLGTRVCVSEAIVEGCPGFEGRAVGRLVLKGRSQPLRTYEPTAVIDTEKCASLADYAAAMKLLEAGDATGALAALASLAERHPQDPLVVLHLERLREGAQDDLIVMSEK
;
A
#
# COMPACT_ATOMS: atom_id res chain seq x y z
N MET A 1 -24.33 -13.44 -9.06
CA MET A 1 -23.50 -13.14 -7.87
C MET A 1 -22.35 -12.27 -8.31
N PRO A 2 -22.17 -11.05 -7.79
CA PRO A 2 -20.96 -10.30 -8.05
C PRO A 2 -19.79 -11.04 -7.38
N TRP A 3 -18.79 -11.39 -8.14
CA TRP A 3 -17.54 -11.94 -7.62
C TRP A 3 -16.88 -10.87 -6.73
N GLY A 4 -16.42 -11.25 -5.53
CA GLY A 4 -15.72 -10.33 -4.65
C GLY A 4 -14.45 -9.77 -5.31
N HIS A 5 -14.01 -8.58 -4.85
CA HIS A 5 -12.75 -8.00 -5.33
C HIS A 5 -11.56 -8.80 -4.80
N THR A 6 -10.71 -9.26 -5.71
CA THR A 6 -9.42 -9.87 -5.34
C THR A 6 -8.45 -8.78 -4.87
N ARG A 7 -7.80 -9.02 -3.74
CA ARG A 7 -6.70 -8.19 -3.25
C ARG A 7 -5.38 -8.86 -3.59
N ILE A 8 -4.37 -8.06 -3.89
CA ILE A 8 -3.05 -8.53 -4.30
C ILE A 8 -1.99 -7.73 -3.55
N GLY A 9 -1.05 -8.43 -2.92
CA GLY A 9 0.18 -7.87 -2.36
C GLY A 9 1.38 -8.34 -3.17
N VAL A 10 2.27 -7.43 -3.59
CA VAL A 10 3.44 -7.77 -4.39
C VAL A 10 4.70 -7.27 -3.69
N HIS A 11 5.64 -8.17 -3.51
CA HIS A 11 6.94 -7.89 -2.92
C HIS A 11 8.02 -8.74 -3.59
N SER A 12 9.24 -8.25 -3.62
CA SER A 12 10.41 -8.94 -4.17
C SER A 12 11.47 -9.09 -3.08
N GLY A 13 12.16 -10.21 -3.08
CA GLY A 13 13.25 -10.50 -2.16
C GLY A 13 13.76 -11.93 -2.29
N GLU A 14 14.87 -12.23 -1.65
CA GLU A 14 15.47 -13.57 -1.67
C GLU A 14 14.63 -14.57 -0.86
N VAL A 15 14.39 -15.73 -1.45
CA VAL A 15 13.65 -16.83 -0.83
C VAL A 15 14.43 -18.13 -1.00
N VAL A 16 14.25 -19.04 -0.06
CA VAL A 16 14.74 -20.42 -0.18
C VAL A 16 13.62 -21.27 -0.79
N VAL A 17 13.91 -21.88 -1.92
CA VAL A 17 12.97 -22.77 -2.61
C VAL A 17 13.47 -24.19 -2.46
N GLY A 18 12.58 -25.11 -2.06
CA GLY A 18 12.94 -26.49 -1.87
C GLY A 18 11.75 -27.39 -1.57
N ASN A 19 12.08 -28.66 -1.40
CA ASN A 19 11.11 -29.67 -1.01
C ASN A 19 11.08 -29.78 0.52
N PHE A 20 9.97 -29.40 1.11
CA PHE A 20 9.75 -29.43 2.56
C PHE A 20 8.69 -30.50 2.86
N GLY A 21 9.10 -31.77 2.89
CA GLY A 21 8.17 -32.86 3.15
C GLY A 21 8.85 -34.05 3.80
N GLY A 22 8.04 -34.95 4.36
CA GLY A 22 8.49 -36.23 4.87
C GLY A 22 8.66 -37.27 3.74
N LYS A 23 8.99 -38.52 4.12
CA LYS A 23 9.28 -39.58 3.16
C LYS A 23 8.13 -39.94 2.19
N THR A 24 6.91 -39.52 2.49
CA THR A 24 5.70 -39.85 1.71
C THR A 24 4.94 -38.66 1.15
N LEU A 25 5.26 -37.44 1.58
CA LEU A 25 4.61 -36.20 1.11
C LEU A 25 5.68 -35.19 0.66
N PHE A 26 5.70 -34.92 -0.61
CA PHE A 26 6.58 -33.91 -1.20
C PHE A 26 5.83 -32.59 -1.36
N ASP A 27 6.29 -31.56 -0.69
CA ASP A 27 5.70 -30.22 -0.76
C ASP A 27 6.78 -29.22 -1.17
N TYR A 28 6.74 -28.82 -2.43
CA TYR A 28 7.68 -27.86 -3.00
C TYR A 28 7.24 -26.46 -2.65
N ARG A 29 7.96 -25.80 -1.76
CA ARG A 29 7.62 -24.48 -1.24
C ARG A 29 8.77 -23.50 -1.36
N ALA A 30 8.40 -22.23 -1.38
CA ALA A 30 9.32 -21.13 -1.12
C ALA A 30 9.14 -20.66 0.33
N LEU A 31 10.24 -20.45 1.04
CA LEU A 31 10.27 -19.92 2.41
C LEU A 31 11.13 -18.65 2.46
N GLY A 32 10.69 -17.70 3.25
CA GLY A 32 11.43 -16.46 3.50
C GLY A 32 10.52 -15.32 3.92
N ASP A 33 11.12 -14.28 4.51
CA ASP A 33 10.42 -13.05 4.90
C ASP A 33 9.68 -12.36 3.74
N PRO A 34 10.20 -12.37 2.48
CA PRO A 34 9.49 -11.76 1.35
C PRO A 34 8.10 -12.33 1.10
N ILE A 35 7.89 -13.62 1.32
CA ILE A 35 6.58 -14.27 1.13
C ILE A 35 5.59 -13.75 2.18
N ASN A 36 6.02 -13.70 3.44
CA ASN A 36 5.21 -13.16 4.53
C ASN A 36 4.90 -11.67 4.31
N THR A 37 5.86 -10.91 3.78
CA THR A 37 5.68 -9.50 3.45
C THR A 37 4.62 -9.34 2.35
N ALA A 38 4.68 -10.12 1.28
CA ALA A 38 3.67 -10.09 0.21
C ALA A 38 2.26 -10.44 0.73
N ALA A 39 2.14 -11.46 1.59
CA ALA A 39 0.88 -11.83 2.22
C ALA A 39 0.32 -10.72 3.12
N ARG A 40 1.18 -10.02 3.86
CA ARG A 40 0.77 -8.86 4.67
C ARG A 40 0.34 -7.68 3.80
N LEU A 41 1.03 -7.41 2.69
CA LEU A 41 0.62 -6.40 1.71
C LEU A 41 -0.73 -6.72 1.07
N GLU A 42 -1.04 -8.00 0.82
CA GLU A 42 -2.39 -8.40 0.39
C GLU A 42 -3.43 -8.01 1.44
N SER A 43 -3.19 -8.40 2.69
CA SER A 43 -4.13 -8.20 3.79
C SER A 43 -4.39 -6.72 4.10
N VAL A 44 -3.38 -5.85 4.02
CA VAL A 44 -3.54 -4.42 4.32
C VAL A 44 -4.40 -3.67 3.31
N ASN A 45 -4.57 -4.17 2.07
CA ASN A 45 -5.47 -3.57 1.09
C ASN A 45 -6.89 -3.36 1.63
N LYS A 46 -7.34 -4.24 2.54
CA LYS A 46 -8.65 -4.11 3.19
C LYS A 46 -8.75 -2.80 3.99
N HIS A 47 -7.69 -2.44 4.69
CA HIS A 47 -7.65 -1.24 5.54
C HIS A 47 -7.37 0.03 4.74
N LEU A 48 -6.60 -0.11 3.66
CA LEU A 48 -6.26 1.00 2.77
C LEU A 48 -7.37 1.35 1.78
N GLY A 49 -8.34 0.44 1.58
CA GLY A 49 -9.36 0.56 0.54
C GLY A 49 -8.81 0.34 -0.88
N THR A 50 -7.60 -0.20 -1.01
CA THR A 50 -6.94 -0.48 -2.28
C THR A 50 -7.16 -1.93 -2.72
N ARG A 51 -6.83 -2.25 -3.96
CA ARG A 51 -6.91 -3.62 -4.51
C ARG A 51 -5.54 -4.26 -4.68
N VAL A 52 -4.55 -3.48 -5.01
CA VAL A 52 -3.17 -3.93 -5.22
C VAL A 52 -2.22 -3.02 -4.45
N CYS A 53 -1.37 -3.62 -3.63
CA CYS A 53 -0.32 -2.91 -2.91
C CYS A 53 1.04 -3.53 -3.25
N VAL A 54 1.95 -2.71 -3.77
CA VAL A 54 3.29 -3.14 -4.13
C VAL A 54 4.34 -2.45 -3.27
N SER A 55 5.42 -3.14 -2.97
CA SER A 55 6.54 -2.58 -2.22
C SER A 55 7.48 -1.76 -3.12
N GLU A 56 8.26 -0.87 -2.51
CA GLU A 56 9.32 -0.11 -3.18
C GLU A 56 10.31 -1.00 -3.94
N ALA A 57 10.63 -2.19 -3.42
CA ALA A 57 11.49 -3.15 -4.10
C ALA A 57 10.97 -3.58 -5.50
N ILE A 58 9.65 -3.60 -5.68
CA ILE A 58 9.04 -3.86 -6.99
C ILE A 58 9.21 -2.63 -7.89
N VAL A 59 8.97 -1.43 -7.35
CA VAL A 59 9.08 -0.17 -8.10
C VAL A 59 10.51 0.03 -8.61
N GLU A 60 11.51 -0.20 -7.75
CA GLU A 60 12.92 -0.12 -8.09
C GLU A 60 13.35 -1.14 -9.16
N GLY A 61 12.78 -2.34 -9.10
CA GLY A 61 13.06 -3.44 -10.04
C GLY A 61 12.26 -3.40 -11.34
N CYS A 62 11.31 -2.47 -11.50
CA CYS A 62 10.39 -2.40 -12.64
C CYS A 62 10.52 -1.06 -13.38
N PRO A 63 11.41 -0.96 -14.38
CA PRO A 63 11.51 0.24 -15.21
C PRO A 63 10.16 0.57 -15.86
N GLY A 64 9.71 1.82 -15.70
CA GLY A 64 8.42 2.27 -16.23
C GLY A 64 7.22 1.95 -15.33
N PHE A 65 7.45 1.60 -14.07
CA PHE A 65 6.35 1.49 -13.11
C PHE A 65 5.63 2.83 -12.97
N GLU A 66 4.32 2.79 -13.11
CA GLU A 66 3.45 3.92 -12.86
C GLU A 66 2.48 3.59 -11.70
N GLY A 67 2.45 4.46 -10.71
CA GLY A 67 1.61 4.27 -9.54
C GLY A 67 1.62 5.49 -8.63
N ARG A 68 0.81 5.43 -7.56
CA ARG A 68 0.76 6.45 -6.53
C ARG A 68 1.22 5.92 -5.18
N ALA A 69 1.86 6.76 -4.40
CA ALA A 69 2.33 6.40 -3.06
C ALA A 69 1.14 6.10 -2.14
N VAL A 70 1.21 4.97 -1.44
CA VAL A 70 0.29 4.67 -0.34
C VAL A 70 0.82 5.26 0.97
N GLY A 71 2.12 5.23 1.16
CA GLY A 71 2.83 5.69 2.34
C GLY A 71 3.83 4.64 2.84
N ARG A 72 4.39 4.91 4.02
CA ARG A 72 5.30 3.99 4.71
C ARG A 72 4.50 3.13 5.68
N LEU A 73 4.42 1.83 5.42
CA LEU A 73 3.68 0.87 6.24
C LEU A 73 4.60 0.18 7.24
N VAL A 74 4.27 0.25 8.52
CA VAL A 74 4.84 -0.66 9.54
C VAL A 74 3.93 -1.87 9.61
N LEU A 75 4.36 -2.95 8.95
CA LEU A 75 3.62 -4.21 8.93
C LEU A 75 3.84 -4.98 10.23
N LYS A 76 2.83 -5.75 10.65
CA LYS A 76 2.92 -6.58 11.86
C LYS A 76 4.19 -7.44 11.84
N GLY A 77 4.96 -7.42 12.94
CA GLY A 77 6.20 -8.18 13.08
C GLY A 77 7.38 -7.64 12.27
N ARG A 78 7.27 -6.46 11.70
CA ARG A 78 8.39 -5.70 11.13
C ARG A 78 8.59 -4.42 11.93
N SER A 79 9.85 -4.11 12.24
CA SER A 79 10.23 -2.85 12.88
C SER A 79 10.52 -1.75 11.86
N GLN A 80 10.91 -2.12 10.64
CA GLN A 80 11.24 -1.18 9.58
C GLN A 80 10.01 -0.87 8.74
N PRO A 81 9.71 0.43 8.53
CA PRO A 81 8.66 0.84 7.61
C PRO A 81 8.98 0.38 6.18
N LEU A 82 7.95 -0.01 5.45
CA LEU A 82 8.02 -0.40 4.05
C LEU A 82 7.27 0.62 3.21
N ARG A 83 7.96 1.30 2.32
CA ARG A 83 7.33 2.21 1.35
C ARG A 83 6.53 1.42 0.33
N THR A 84 5.29 1.84 0.10
CA THR A 84 4.33 1.09 -0.71
C THR A 84 3.58 1.98 -1.69
N TYR A 85 3.11 1.35 -2.77
CA TYR A 85 2.49 2.03 -3.89
C TYR A 85 1.27 1.25 -4.40
N GLU A 86 0.32 1.97 -4.99
CA GLU A 86 -0.80 1.40 -5.74
C GLU A 86 -0.55 1.62 -7.23
N PRO A 87 -0.52 0.55 -8.07
CA PRO A 87 -0.30 0.68 -9.50
C PRO A 87 -1.43 1.44 -10.20
N THR A 88 -1.09 2.31 -11.14
CA THR A 88 -2.07 3.11 -11.92
C THR A 88 -3.10 2.23 -12.64
N ALA A 89 -2.66 1.09 -13.15
CA ALA A 89 -3.51 0.17 -13.92
C ALA A 89 -4.74 -0.37 -13.16
N VAL A 90 -4.77 -0.26 -11.82
CA VAL A 90 -5.88 -0.74 -11.00
C VAL A 90 -6.69 0.40 -10.35
N ILE A 91 -6.29 1.65 -10.58
CA ILE A 91 -6.95 2.84 -10.04
C ILE A 91 -8.19 3.16 -10.89
N ASP A 92 -9.32 3.38 -10.24
CA ASP A 92 -10.53 3.89 -10.87
C ASP A 92 -10.39 5.41 -11.10
N THR A 93 -9.98 5.78 -12.31
CA THR A 93 -9.69 7.18 -12.67
C THR A 93 -10.92 8.09 -12.65
N GLU A 94 -12.14 7.53 -12.67
CA GLU A 94 -13.36 8.32 -12.56
C GLU A 94 -13.66 8.73 -11.12
N LYS A 95 -13.22 7.90 -10.15
CA LYS A 95 -13.48 8.12 -8.72
C LYS A 95 -12.31 8.71 -7.97
N CYS A 96 -11.11 8.49 -8.47
CA CYS A 96 -9.88 8.89 -7.79
C CYS A 96 -9.34 10.21 -8.32
N ALA A 97 -8.60 10.92 -7.46
CA ALA A 97 -7.88 12.14 -7.81
C ALA A 97 -6.83 11.87 -8.90
N SER A 98 -6.50 12.90 -9.67
CA SER A 98 -5.40 12.81 -10.62
C SER A 98 -4.10 12.44 -9.92
N LEU A 99 -3.23 11.69 -10.58
CA LEU A 99 -1.93 11.30 -10.00
C LEU A 99 -1.10 12.52 -9.60
N ALA A 100 -1.16 13.60 -10.38
CA ALA A 100 -0.39 14.82 -10.11
C ALA A 100 -0.89 15.54 -8.85
N ASP A 101 -2.21 15.72 -8.72
CA ASP A 101 -2.80 16.38 -7.55
C ASP A 101 -2.59 15.57 -6.27
N TYR A 102 -2.79 14.25 -6.36
CA TYR A 102 -2.54 13.35 -5.24
C TYR A 102 -1.06 13.34 -4.85
N ALA A 103 -0.15 13.25 -5.80
CA ALA A 103 1.29 13.27 -5.53
C ALA A 103 1.75 14.59 -4.89
N ALA A 104 1.16 15.73 -5.28
CA ALA A 104 1.44 17.00 -4.65
C ALA A 104 1.03 17.01 -3.16
N ALA A 105 -0.15 16.50 -2.84
CA ALA A 105 -0.60 16.38 -1.44
C ALA A 105 0.28 15.41 -0.62
N MET A 106 0.68 14.27 -1.21
CA MET A 106 1.54 13.30 -0.54
C MET A 106 2.94 13.85 -0.28
N LYS A 107 3.51 14.67 -1.16
CA LYS A 107 4.80 15.34 -0.91
C LYS A 107 4.78 16.25 0.31
N LEU A 108 3.68 16.96 0.55
CA LEU A 108 3.52 17.77 1.76
C LEU A 108 3.50 16.87 3.00
N LEU A 109 2.78 15.75 2.93
CA LEU A 109 2.70 14.80 4.02
C LEU A 109 4.05 14.13 4.31
N GLU A 110 4.78 13.73 3.29
CA GLU A 110 6.14 13.15 3.40
C GLU A 110 7.15 14.17 3.97
N ALA A 111 6.96 15.45 3.68
CA ALA A 111 7.80 16.53 4.22
C ALA A 111 7.44 16.91 5.67
N GLY A 112 6.39 16.33 6.25
CA GLY A 112 5.91 16.65 7.59
C GLY A 112 5.08 17.95 7.65
N ASP A 113 4.68 18.51 6.52
CA ASP A 113 3.74 19.64 6.46
C ASP A 113 2.30 19.11 6.57
N ALA A 114 1.94 18.71 7.78
CA ALA A 114 0.61 18.18 8.07
C ALA A 114 -0.52 19.18 7.80
N THR A 115 -0.26 20.47 7.99
CA THR A 115 -1.25 21.52 7.75
C THR A 115 -1.51 21.70 6.26
N GLY A 116 -0.45 21.81 5.47
CA GLY A 116 -0.56 21.89 4.01
C GLY A 116 -1.18 20.64 3.40
N ALA A 117 -0.75 19.46 3.87
CA ALA A 117 -1.32 18.18 3.44
C ALA A 117 -2.80 18.05 3.78
N LEU A 118 -3.23 18.49 4.98
CA LEU A 118 -4.63 18.47 5.39
C LEU A 118 -5.50 19.33 4.46
N ALA A 119 -5.06 20.56 4.14
CA ALA A 119 -5.78 21.45 3.23
C ALA A 119 -5.88 20.87 1.82
N ALA A 120 -4.77 20.33 1.28
CA ALA A 120 -4.73 19.74 -0.04
C ALA A 120 -5.63 18.49 -0.12
N LEU A 121 -5.53 17.57 0.84
CA LEU A 121 -6.35 16.36 0.88
C LEU A 121 -7.83 16.66 1.13
N ALA A 122 -8.17 17.66 1.93
CA ALA A 122 -9.56 18.09 2.11
C ALA A 122 -10.17 18.57 0.79
N SER A 123 -9.46 19.41 0.03
CA SER A 123 -9.89 19.84 -1.30
C SER A 123 -10.02 18.68 -2.30
N LEU A 124 -9.13 17.69 -2.22
CA LEU A 124 -9.24 16.47 -3.05
C LEU A 124 -10.45 15.62 -2.65
N ALA A 125 -10.72 15.46 -1.36
CA ALA A 125 -11.86 14.68 -0.88
C ALA A 125 -13.22 15.30 -1.26
N GLU A 126 -13.32 16.63 -1.36
CA GLU A 126 -14.52 17.30 -1.87
C GLU A 126 -14.81 16.96 -3.33
N ARG A 127 -13.76 16.85 -4.15
CA ARG A 127 -13.86 16.51 -5.58
C ARG A 127 -13.92 15.01 -5.85
N HIS A 128 -13.28 14.22 -5.01
CA HIS A 128 -13.12 12.77 -5.13
C HIS A 128 -13.46 12.05 -3.82
N PRO A 129 -14.71 12.11 -3.35
CA PRO A 129 -15.11 11.55 -2.05
C PRO A 129 -15.02 10.02 -1.97
N GLN A 130 -14.86 9.35 -3.10
CA GLN A 130 -14.73 7.89 -3.19
C GLN A 130 -13.27 7.43 -3.37
N ASP A 131 -12.30 8.35 -3.40
CA ASP A 131 -10.88 7.97 -3.46
C ASP A 131 -10.42 7.43 -2.09
N PRO A 132 -10.13 6.13 -1.98
CA PRO A 132 -9.85 5.53 -0.68
C PRO A 132 -8.60 6.08 -0.01
N LEU A 133 -7.55 6.40 -0.77
CA LEU A 133 -6.30 6.90 -0.19
C LEU A 133 -6.42 8.38 0.22
N VAL A 134 -7.15 9.18 -0.53
CA VAL A 134 -7.44 10.57 -0.14
C VAL A 134 -8.22 10.59 1.16
N VAL A 135 -9.27 9.79 1.28
CA VAL A 135 -10.10 9.68 2.49
C VAL A 135 -9.26 9.15 3.66
N LEU A 136 -8.51 8.09 3.45
CA LEU A 136 -7.64 7.50 4.48
C LEU A 136 -6.67 8.53 5.08
N HIS A 137 -5.91 9.24 4.24
CA HIS A 137 -4.93 10.19 4.74
C HIS A 137 -5.57 11.42 5.36
N LEU A 138 -6.71 11.87 4.83
CA LEU A 138 -7.47 12.96 5.44
C LEU A 138 -7.96 12.63 6.85
N GLU A 139 -8.50 11.42 7.05
CA GLU A 139 -8.94 10.94 8.37
C GLU A 139 -7.75 10.83 9.33
N ARG A 140 -6.65 10.24 8.90
CA ARG A 140 -5.42 10.13 9.71
C ARG A 140 -4.89 11.50 10.17
N LEU A 141 -4.87 12.49 9.28
CA LEU A 141 -4.45 13.85 9.63
C LEU A 141 -5.41 14.50 10.63
N ARG A 142 -6.72 14.29 10.50
CA ARG A 142 -7.72 14.75 11.46
C ARG A 142 -7.56 14.10 12.83
N GLU A 143 -7.06 12.87 12.88
CA GLU A 143 -6.74 12.12 14.10
C GLU A 143 -5.36 12.47 14.69
N GLY A 144 -4.60 13.35 14.04
CA GLY A 144 -3.33 13.87 14.55
C GLY A 144 -2.07 13.29 13.90
N ALA A 145 -2.19 12.52 12.82
CA ALA A 145 -1.01 12.08 12.07
C ALA A 145 -0.22 13.30 11.54
N GLN A 146 1.10 13.18 11.50
CA GLN A 146 1.99 14.25 11.07
C GLN A 146 2.75 13.94 9.78
N ASP A 147 2.71 12.67 9.36
CA ASP A 147 3.45 12.17 8.19
C ASP A 147 2.73 10.99 7.51
N ASP A 148 3.39 10.40 6.51
CA ASP A 148 2.90 9.27 5.72
C ASP A 148 3.09 7.89 6.39
N LEU A 149 3.58 7.84 7.66
CA LEU A 149 3.78 6.59 8.37
C LEU A 149 2.46 6.00 8.86
N ILE A 150 2.14 4.79 8.39
CA ILE A 150 0.93 4.05 8.78
C ILE A 150 1.33 2.82 9.57
N VAL A 151 0.97 2.78 10.84
CA VAL A 151 1.20 1.61 11.71
C VAL A 151 -0.01 0.69 11.62
N MET A 152 0.21 -0.50 11.09
CA MET A 152 -0.83 -1.53 10.96
C MET A 152 -0.91 -2.31 12.28
N SER A 153 -1.80 -1.85 13.18
CA SER A 153 -2.18 -2.60 14.38
C SER A 153 -3.37 -3.50 14.06
N GLU A 154 -3.33 -4.77 14.49
CA GLU A 154 -4.56 -5.58 14.50
C GLU A 154 -5.57 -5.01 15.50
N LYS A 155 -6.82 -4.87 15.02
CA LYS A 155 -7.99 -5.01 15.89
C LYS A 155 -8.57 -6.41 15.70
#